data_fdf74fa7f867d74202716cf9aed6f712
#
_entry.id   fdf74fa7f867d74202716cf9aed6f712
#
_cell.length_a   1.000
_cell.length_b   1.000
_cell.length_c   1.000
_cell.angle_alpha   90.00
_cell.angle_beta   90.00
_cell.angle_gamma   90.00
#
_symmetry.space_group_name_H-M   'P 1'
#
loop_
_entity.id
_entity.type
_entity.pdbx_description
1 polymer ?
#
loop_
_entity_poly.entity_id
_entity_poly.type
_entity_poly.pdbx_seq_one_letter_code
_entity_poly.pdbx_strand_id
1 'polypeptide(L)'
;MKIAIRQPQAIYELGQRDNQEDSIWPLQGQATDQDFFFILCDGMGGHEHGEVASRIVSQSLAQYLRDHVNPEEIVSDQVLGEALEAAYQALDQADDEAAKKMGTTLCLLLFHRGGLTTMHIGDSRIYHVRPSAKKLLYQSKDHSLVYDLYQAGEISYEEMATSPQKNIITRAMQPGKDNRCKPSVVHITDLRPGDYLYICSDGMLEQMDNDALCQLFSSQDSDEAKRQQLIEATKGNKDNHSAYFVGIASVSSGEGDESLLDDEQTSKDNALNIRPVFEAEEVA
;
A
#
# COMPACT_ATOMS: atom_id res chain seq x y z
N MET A 1 1.62 14.66 15.27
CA MET A 1 0.98 13.64 16.15
C MET A 1 1.94 12.52 16.45
N LYS A 2 1.72 11.75 17.52
CA LYS A 2 2.46 10.51 17.80
C LYS A 2 1.50 9.34 17.62
N ILE A 3 1.88 8.39 16.77
CA ILE A 3 1.07 7.22 16.42
C ILE A 3 1.77 6.00 17.00
N ALA A 4 1.05 5.21 17.82
CA ALA A 4 1.51 3.90 18.24
C ALA A 4 0.67 2.83 17.53
N ILE A 5 1.33 1.82 17.01
CA ILE A 5 0.70 0.70 16.33
C ILE A 5 0.67 -0.54 17.24
N ARG A 6 -0.25 -1.47 16.97
CA ARG A 6 -0.23 -2.81 17.55
C ARG A 6 0.76 -3.68 16.80
N GLN A 7 1.07 -4.85 17.35
CA GLN A 7 1.90 -5.84 16.67
C GLN A 7 1.39 -6.10 15.25
N PRO A 8 2.14 -5.74 14.20
CA PRO A 8 1.72 -5.94 12.82
C PRO A 8 1.56 -7.42 12.48
N GLN A 9 0.62 -7.72 11.61
CA GLN A 9 0.36 -9.08 11.17
C GLN A 9 0.71 -9.21 9.70
N ALA A 10 1.50 -10.23 9.35
CA ALA A 10 1.93 -10.53 8.00
C ALA A 10 1.30 -11.82 7.48
N ILE A 11 0.97 -11.84 6.21
CA ILE A 11 0.64 -13.03 5.42
C ILE A 11 1.61 -13.04 4.25
N TYR A 12 2.18 -14.20 3.95
CA TYR A 12 3.15 -14.36 2.87
C TYR A 12 3.10 -15.81 2.38
N GLU A 13 2.21 -16.07 1.42
CA GLU A 13 1.86 -17.41 1.00
C GLU A 13 2.11 -17.60 -0.51
N LEU A 14 2.62 -18.77 -0.87
CA LEU A 14 2.99 -19.12 -2.24
C LEU A 14 1.77 -19.30 -3.15
N GLY A 15 0.61 -19.69 -2.57
CA GLY A 15 -0.53 -20.11 -3.36
C GLY A 15 -0.24 -21.39 -4.16
N GLN A 16 -0.66 -21.41 -5.42
CA GLN A 16 -0.44 -22.54 -6.34
C GLN A 16 0.66 -22.24 -7.38
N ARG A 17 1.49 -21.23 -7.12
CA ARG A 17 2.62 -20.86 -7.99
C ARG A 17 3.86 -21.70 -7.65
N ASP A 18 4.78 -21.80 -8.59
CA ASP A 18 6.07 -22.47 -8.39
C ASP A 18 7.06 -21.56 -7.65
N ASN A 19 6.98 -20.24 -7.86
CA ASN A 19 7.84 -19.22 -7.26
C ASN A 19 7.04 -18.21 -6.48
N GLN A 20 7.67 -17.65 -5.44
CA GLN A 20 7.16 -16.49 -4.71
C GLN A 20 7.73 -15.21 -5.34
N GLU A 21 6.88 -14.51 -6.09
CA GLU A 21 7.24 -13.25 -6.75
C GLU A 21 6.84 -12.01 -5.92
N ASP A 22 6.02 -12.19 -4.86
CA ASP A 22 5.76 -11.13 -3.88
C ASP A 22 6.98 -10.89 -2.98
N SER A 23 7.12 -9.67 -2.50
CA SER A 23 8.09 -9.29 -1.46
C SER A 23 7.46 -8.35 -0.46
N ILE A 24 7.69 -8.61 0.83
CA ILE A 24 7.19 -7.77 1.92
C ILE A 24 8.34 -7.27 2.80
N TRP A 25 8.16 -6.08 3.36
CA TRP A 25 9.07 -5.53 4.35
C TRP A 25 8.30 -4.89 5.52
N PRO A 26 8.65 -5.16 6.79
CA PRO A 26 9.64 -6.15 7.26
C PRO A 26 9.34 -7.57 6.77
N LEU A 27 10.33 -8.48 6.82
CA LEU A 27 10.09 -9.88 6.45
C LEU A 27 9.09 -10.54 7.41
N GLN A 28 8.37 -11.55 6.95
CA GLN A 28 7.40 -12.27 7.77
C GLN A 28 8.02 -12.73 9.10
N GLY A 29 7.33 -12.43 10.20
CA GLY A 29 7.79 -12.76 11.55
C GLY A 29 8.85 -11.82 12.14
N GLN A 30 9.28 -10.78 11.41
CA GLN A 30 10.26 -9.80 11.89
C GLN A 30 9.64 -8.45 12.25
N ALA A 31 8.41 -8.17 11.80
CA ALA A 31 7.73 -6.91 12.11
C ALA A 31 7.44 -6.76 13.61
N THR A 32 7.57 -5.55 14.10
CA THR A 32 7.33 -5.17 15.50
C THR A 32 6.43 -3.92 15.58
N ASP A 33 5.94 -3.62 16.75
CA ASP A 33 5.20 -2.38 17.04
C ASP A 33 6.06 -1.11 17.07
N GLN A 34 7.38 -1.27 16.84
CA GLN A 34 8.33 -0.16 16.69
C GLN A 34 8.61 0.19 15.22
N ASP A 35 8.15 -0.64 14.28
CA ASP A 35 8.30 -0.35 12.87
C ASP A 35 7.36 0.78 12.44
N PHE A 36 7.88 1.68 11.63
CA PHE A 36 7.15 2.87 11.18
C PHE A 36 6.83 2.85 9.68
N PHE A 37 7.23 1.82 8.97
CA PHE A 37 6.83 1.62 7.57
C PHE A 37 6.68 0.14 7.21
N PHE A 38 5.82 -0.12 6.22
CA PHE A 38 5.52 -1.43 5.69
C PHE A 38 5.46 -1.35 4.18
N ILE A 39 6.13 -2.27 3.50
CA ILE A 39 6.22 -2.32 2.04
C ILE A 39 5.70 -3.66 1.56
N LEU A 40 4.96 -3.64 0.45
CA LEU A 40 4.56 -4.82 -0.30
C LEU A 40 4.80 -4.54 -1.78
N CYS A 41 5.43 -5.48 -2.45
CA CYS A 41 5.73 -5.48 -3.87
C CYS A 41 5.30 -6.80 -4.46
N ASP A 42 4.51 -6.77 -5.54
CA ASP A 42 4.09 -7.93 -6.32
C ASP A 42 4.87 -7.94 -7.62
N GLY A 43 5.67 -8.98 -7.80
CA GLY A 43 6.62 -9.09 -8.90
C GLY A 43 5.99 -9.63 -10.17
N MET A 44 6.35 -9.05 -11.31
CA MET A 44 5.90 -9.48 -12.63
C MET A 44 7.07 -9.62 -13.60
N GLY A 45 6.90 -10.47 -14.59
CA GLY A 45 7.93 -10.63 -15.63
C GLY A 45 8.11 -12.08 -16.06
N GLY A 46 7.57 -13.02 -15.30
CA GLY A 46 7.65 -14.46 -15.48
C GLY A 46 9.01 -15.05 -15.08
N HIS A 47 8.99 -16.25 -14.51
CA HIS A 47 10.13 -16.95 -13.92
C HIS A 47 10.81 -16.10 -12.83
N GLU A 48 12.14 -16.07 -12.78
CA GLU A 48 12.90 -15.41 -11.70
C GLU A 48 12.86 -13.87 -11.74
N HIS A 49 12.39 -13.24 -12.81
CA HIS A 49 12.45 -11.79 -12.99
C HIS A 49 11.49 -11.01 -12.08
N GLY A 50 10.29 -11.53 -11.82
CA GLY A 50 9.33 -10.91 -10.90
C GLY A 50 9.84 -10.91 -9.46
N GLU A 51 10.34 -12.06 -8.97
CA GLU A 51 10.94 -12.20 -7.65
C GLU A 51 12.11 -11.23 -7.44
N VAL A 52 12.98 -11.10 -8.45
CA VAL A 52 14.14 -10.20 -8.38
C VAL A 52 13.68 -8.74 -8.28
N ALA A 53 12.71 -8.32 -9.10
CA ALA A 53 12.20 -6.95 -9.10
C ALA A 53 11.56 -6.57 -7.77
N SER A 54 10.62 -7.39 -7.28
CA SER A 54 9.90 -7.12 -6.02
C SER A 54 10.86 -7.05 -4.82
N ARG A 55 11.84 -7.96 -4.76
CA ARG A 55 12.86 -7.97 -3.72
C ARG A 55 13.75 -6.74 -3.77
N ILE A 56 14.23 -6.34 -4.95
CA ILE A 56 15.09 -5.16 -5.11
C ILE A 56 14.36 -3.91 -4.67
N VAL A 57 13.12 -3.68 -5.13
CA VAL A 57 12.34 -2.50 -4.79
C VAL A 57 12.05 -2.46 -3.30
N SER A 58 11.55 -3.53 -2.72
CA SER A 58 11.20 -3.56 -1.29
C SER A 58 12.42 -3.32 -0.40
N GLN A 59 13.56 -3.93 -0.70
CA GLN A 59 14.78 -3.79 0.08
C GLN A 59 15.45 -2.42 -0.08
N SER A 60 15.53 -1.90 -1.31
CA SER A 60 16.16 -0.59 -1.57
C SER A 60 15.35 0.54 -0.97
N LEU A 61 14.02 0.48 -1.11
CA LEU A 61 13.12 1.45 -0.48
C LEU A 61 13.22 1.39 1.05
N ALA A 62 13.20 0.17 1.62
CA ALA A 62 13.34 -0.01 3.06
C ALA A 62 14.68 0.50 3.60
N GLN A 63 15.77 0.28 2.86
CA GLN A 63 17.09 0.79 3.24
C GLN A 63 17.10 2.33 3.23
N TYR A 64 16.59 2.93 2.15
CA TYR A 64 16.51 4.39 2.05
C TYR A 64 15.70 5.00 3.19
N LEU A 65 14.50 4.47 3.46
CA LEU A 65 13.63 4.98 4.52
C LEU A 65 14.26 4.88 5.90
N ARG A 66 14.95 3.78 6.21
CA ARG A 66 15.68 3.64 7.49
C ARG A 66 16.81 4.65 7.65
N ASP A 67 17.51 4.97 6.58
CA ASP A 67 18.69 5.83 6.65
C ASP A 67 18.35 7.33 6.64
N HIS A 68 17.18 7.71 6.06
CA HIS A 68 16.86 9.12 5.79
C HIS A 68 15.57 9.60 6.42
N VAL A 69 14.74 8.72 6.99
CA VAL A 69 13.46 9.13 7.59
C VAL A 69 13.51 9.02 9.11
N ASN A 70 13.23 10.15 9.76
CA ASN A 70 12.94 10.19 11.18
C ASN A 70 11.39 10.22 11.35
N PRO A 71 10.77 9.19 11.93
CA PRO A 71 9.30 9.15 12.10
C PRO A 71 8.77 10.23 13.07
N GLU A 72 9.62 10.83 13.88
CA GLU A 72 9.26 11.96 14.76
C GLU A 72 9.19 13.31 14.01
N GLU A 73 9.44 13.31 12.68
CA GLU A 73 9.35 14.48 11.81
C GLU A 73 8.26 14.28 10.75
N ILE A 74 7.87 15.36 10.08
CA ILE A 74 6.97 15.28 8.91
C ILE A 74 7.80 14.89 7.70
N VAL A 75 7.40 13.82 7.04
CA VAL A 75 8.07 13.38 5.80
C VAL A 75 7.59 14.24 4.63
N SER A 76 8.55 14.78 3.88
CA SER A 76 8.27 15.60 2.69
C SER A 76 8.15 14.75 1.42
N ASP A 77 7.47 15.29 0.41
CA ASP A 77 7.37 14.67 -0.91
C ASP A 77 8.72 14.51 -1.59
N GLN A 78 9.67 15.39 -1.30
CA GLN A 78 11.04 15.27 -1.79
C GLN A 78 11.69 13.98 -1.31
N VAL A 79 11.62 13.68 -0.02
CA VAL A 79 12.16 12.43 0.57
C VAL A 79 11.50 11.20 -0.05
N LEU A 80 10.18 11.24 -0.29
CA LEU A 80 9.47 10.16 -0.97
C LEU A 80 9.95 9.98 -2.41
N GLY A 81 10.17 11.08 -3.13
CA GLY A 81 10.70 11.05 -4.49
C GLY A 81 12.12 10.50 -4.56
N GLU A 82 12.98 10.88 -3.63
CA GLU A 82 14.35 10.37 -3.53
C GLU A 82 14.37 8.88 -3.17
N ALA A 83 13.50 8.44 -2.25
CA ALA A 83 13.34 7.03 -1.90
C ALA A 83 12.90 6.17 -3.11
N LEU A 84 11.93 6.67 -3.87
CA LEU A 84 11.45 6.01 -5.07
C LEU A 84 12.55 5.94 -6.15
N GLU A 85 13.28 7.04 -6.36
CA GLU A 85 14.39 7.07 -7.32
C GLU A 85 15.52 6.11 -6.92
N ALA A 86 15.85 5.98 -5.64
CA ALA A 86 16.82 5.00 -5.16
C ALA A 86 16.39 3.56 -5.50
N ALA A 87 15.10 3.23 -5.36
CA ALA A 87 14.58 1.92 -5.75
C ALA A 87 14.64 1.70 -7.26
N TYR A 88 14.36 2.71 -8.07
CA TYR A 88 14.51 2.66 -9.52
C TYR A 88 15.96 2.47 -9.95
N GLN A 89 16.89 3.19 -9.33
CA GLN A 89 18.32 3.04 -9.63
C GLN A 89 18.83 1.62 -9.32
N ALA A 90 18.32 1.00 -8.26
CA ALA A 90 18.64 -0.39 -7.95
C ALA A 90 18.09 -1.36 -9.00
N LEU A 91 16.88 -1.12 -9.53
CA LEU A 91 16.31 -1.86 -10.65
C LEU A 91 17.16 -1.71 -11.93
N ASP A 92 17.56 -0.47 -12.24
CA ASP A 92 18.41 -0.20 -13.43
C ASP A 92 19.74 -0.96 -13.37
N GLN A 93 20.35 -1.04 -12.18
CA GLN A 93 21.61 -1.77 -11.97
C GLN A 93 21.45 -3.29 -12.11
N ALA A 94 20.26 -3.81 -11.87
CA ALA A 94 19.97 -5.24 -11.97
C ALA A 94 19.38 -5.64 -13.32
N ASP A 95 19.13 -4.69 -14.23
CA ASP A 95 18.60 -4.98 -15.57
C ASP A 95 19.62 -5.75 -16.40
N ASP A 96 19.28 -6.95 -16.78
CA ASP A 96 20.10 -7.83 -17.62
C ASP A 96 19.84 -7.66 -19.13
N GLU A 97 19.09 -6.62 -19.52
CA GLU A 97 18.66 -6.33 -20.88
C GLU A 97 17.85 -7.48 -21.54
N ALA A 98 17.25 -8.36 -20.73
CA ALA A 98 16.43 -9.44 -21.24
C ALA A 98 15.24 -8.92 -22.08
N ALA A 99 14.80 -9.75 -23.03
CA ALA A 99 13.67 -9.42 -23.91
C ALA A 99 12.37 -9.19 -23.12
N LYS A 100 12.22 -9.82 -21.97
CA LYS A 100 11.10 -9.63 -21.05
C LYS A 100 11.59 -8.88 -19.81
N LYS A 101 11.19 -7.63 -19.69
CA LYS A 101 11.57 -6.76 -18.59
C LYS A 101 11.01 -7.25 -17.25
N MET A 102 11.84 -7.22 -16.21
CA MET A 102 11.38 -7.38 -14.84
C MET A 102 10.53 -6.19 -14.43
N GLY A 103 9.59 -6.40 -13.53
CA GLY A 103 8.77 -5.32 -12.98
C GLY A 103 8.13 -5.71 -11.66
N THR A 104 7.59 -4.72 -10.96
CA THR A 104 6.88 -4.96 -9.71
C THR A 104 5.90 -3.84 -9.41
N THR A 105 4.85 -4.15 -8.64
CA THR A 105 4.02 -3.17 -7.98
C THR A 105 4.74 -2.59 -6.76
N LEU A 106 4.15 -1.59 -6.15
CA LEU A 106 4.60 -1.03 -4.87
C LEU A 106 3.39 -0.59 -4.05
N CYS A 107 3.32 -1.04 -2.79
CA CYS A 107 2.51 -0.45 -1.74
C CYS A 107 3.40 -0.09 -0.55
N LEU A 108 3.26 1.14 -0.05
CA LEU A 108 3.97 1.65 1.12
C LEU A 108 2.97 2.23 2.12
N LEU A 109 3.09 1.84 3.39
CA LEU A 109 2.58 2.56 4.55
C LEU A 109 3.76 3.19 5.28
N LEU A 110 3.73 4.50 5.52
CA LEU A 110 4.79 5.23 6.22
C LEU A 110 4.18 6.10 7.33
N PHE A 111 4.35 5.67 8.58
CA PHE A 111 3.89 6.40 9.76
C PHE A 111 4.93 7.44 10.16
N HIS A 112 4.50 8.66 10.40
CA HIS A 112 5.37 9.76 10.82
C HIS A 112 4.58 10.83 11.59
N ARG A 113 5.25 11.85 12.10
CA ARG A 113 4.63 12.92 12.90
C ARG A 113 3.45 13.61 12.20
N GLY A 114 3.43 13.67 10.87
CA GLY A 114 2.33 14.25 10.09
C GLY A 114 1.11 13.33 9.93
N GLY A 115 1.21 12.06 10.31
CA GLY A 115 0.16 11.06 10.11
C GLY A 115 0.68 9.81 9.42
N LEU A 116 -0.10 9.29 8.49
CA LEU A 116 0.28 8.19 7.61
C LEU A 116 0.40 8.73 6.17
N THR A 117 1.54 8.48 5.55
CA THR A 117 1.69 8.62 4.11
C THR A 117 1.59 7.25 3.47
N THR A 118 0.76 7.13 2.44
CA THR A 118 0.68 5.94 1.58
C THR A 118 1.23 6.27 0.20
N MET A 119 1.92 5.33 -0.41
CA MET A 119 2.37 5.43 -1.80
C MET A 119 2.13 4.10 -2.50
N HIS A 120 1.55 4.12 -3.71
CA HIS A 120 1.40 2.90 -4.48
C HIS A 120 1.63 3.10 -5.98
N ILE A 121 2.06 2.01 -6.61
CA ILE A 121 2.19 1.82 -8.07
C ILE A 121 1.69 0.41 -8.36
N GLY A 122 0.79 0.25 -9.33
CA GLY A 122 0.24 -1.05 -9.72
C GLY A 122 -1.18 -1.27 -9.21
N ASP A 123 -1.57 -2.52 -9.10
CA ASP A 123 -2.89 -3.02 -8.71
C ASP A 123 -2.90 -3.73 -7.35
N SER A 124 -1.75 -3.87 -6.70
CA SER A 124 -1.69 -4.13 -5.25
C SER A 124 -2.35 -3.00 -4.49
N ARG A 125 -3.06 -3.31 -3.40
CA ARG A 125 -3.98 -2.34 -2.79
C ARG A 125 -3.59 -1.94 -1.37
N ILE A 126 -3.97 -0.70 -1.03
CA ILE A 126 -3.89 -0.11 0.30
C ILE A 126 -5.30 0.22 0.78
N TYR A 127 -5.61 -0.15 2.03
CA TYR A 127 -6.91 0.09 2.64
C TYR A 127 -6.77 0.76 4.01
N HIS A 128 -7.72 1.62 4.34
CA HIS A 128 -7.93 2.16 5.68
C HIS A 128 -9.34 1.80 6.15
N VAL A 129 -9.45 0.96 7.16
CA VAL A 129 -10.72 0.51 7.73
C VAL A 129 -10.90 1.11 9.12
N ARG A 130 -12.09 1.65 9.40
CA ARG A 130 -12.49 2.14 10.73
C ARG A 130 -13.58 1.23 11.32
N PRO A 131 -13.21 0.28 12.19
CA PRO A 131 -14.15 -0.66 12.81
C PRO A 131 -15.29 0.00 13.57
N SER A 132 -15.01 1.09 14.30
CA SER A 132 -16.01 1.82 15.08
C SER A 132 -17.16 2.40 14.21
N ALA A 133 -16.88 2.67 12.94
CA ALA A 133 -17.85 3.15 11.96
C ALA A 133 -18.33 2.02 11.02
N LYS A 134 -17.72 0.82 11.09
CA LYS A 134 -17.90 -0.29 10.15
C LYS A 134 -17.75 0.20 8.70
N LYS A 135 -16.68 0.95 8.43
CA LYS A 135 -16.47 1.58 7.11
C LYS A 135 -15.05 1.36 6.61
N LEU A 136 -14.99 1.13 5.32
CA LEU A 136 -13.80 1.33 4.52
C LEU A 136 -13.69 2.82 4.21
N LEU A 137 -12.68 3.50 4.80
CA LEU A 137 -12.48 4.94 4.65
C LEU A 137 -11.66 5.28 3.40
N TYR A 138 -10.74 4.40 3.05
CA TYR A 138 -9.86 4.59 1.90
C TYR A 138 -9.52 3.24 1.27
N GLN A 139 -9.45 3.23 -0.04
CA GLN A 139 -8.88 2.19 -0.87
C GLN A 139 -8.08 2.84 -1.99
N SER A 140 -6.88 2.38 -2.24
CA SER A 140 -6.09 2.82 -3.39
C SER A 140 -6.78 2.45 -4.71
N LYS A 141 -6.57 3.25 -5.73
CA LYS A 141 -7.15 3.04 -7.07
C LYS A 141 -6.15 2.27 -7.91
N ASP A 142 -6.55 1.10 -8.41
CA ASP A 142 -5.66 0.26 -9.21
C ASP A 142 -5.15 0.99 -10.45
N HIS A 143 -3.87 0.89 -10.72
CA HIS A 143 -3.31 1.30 -12.00
C HIS A 143 -3.48 0.15 -13.00
N SER A 144 -4.70 -0.06 -13.47
CA SER A 144 -5.07 -1.14 -14.38
C SER A 144 -5.93 -0.63 -15.53
N LEU A 145 -5.86 -1.33 -16.66
CA LEU A 145 -6.62 -0.97 -17.86
C LEU A 145 -8.13 -0.92 -17.58
N VAL A 146 -8.65 -1.89 -16.83
CA VAL A 146 -10.09 -1.92 -16.52
C VAL A 146 -10.51 -0.76 -15.62
N TYR A 147 -9.64 -0.32 -14.72
CA TYR A 147 -9.92 0.85 -13.89
C TYR A 147 -9.90 2.13 -14.74
N ASP A 148 -8.94 2.27 -15.67
CA ASP A 148 -8.87 3.41 -16.59
C ASP A 148 -10.11 3.47 -17.49
N LEU A 149 -10.57 2.32 -18.03
CA LEU A 149 -11.81 2.21 -18.82
C LEU A 149 -13.06 2.56 -17.99
N TYR A 150 -13.12 2.12 -16.73
CA TYR A 150 -14.21 2.50 -15.82
C TYR A 150 -14.24 4.01 -15.56
N GLN A 151 -13.08 4.62 -15.31
CA GLN A 151 -13.00 6.07 -15.11
C GLN A 151 -13.38 6.86 -16.38
N ALA A 152 -13.09 6.32 -17.56
CA ALA A 152 -13.51 6.89 -18.84
C ALA A 152 -15.02 6.71 -19.11
N GLY A 153 -15.73 5.90 -18.30
CA GLY A 153 -17.14 5.57 -18.50
C GLY A 153 -17.40 4.57 -19.63
N GLU A 154 -16.37 3.86 -20.08
CA GLU A 154 -16.47 2.86 -21.14
C GLU A 154 -17.00 1.51 -20.65
N ILE A 155 -16.76 1.18 -19.38
CA ILE A 155 -17.30 -0.02 -18.72
C ILE A 155 -17.88 0.33 -17.35
N SER A 156 -18.81 -0.51 -16.85
CA SER A 156 -19.35 -0.38 -15.49
C SER A 156 -18.41 -0.95 -14.44
N TYR A 157 -18.68 -0.65 -13.16
CA TYR A 157 -17.91 -1.21 -12.04
C TYR A 157 -17.98 -2.75 -11.99
N GLU A 158 -19.16 -3.32 -12.29
CA GLU A 158 -19.37 -4.76 -12.33
C GLU A 158 -18.60 -5.43 -13.48
N GLU A 159 -18.48 -4.74 -14.61
CA GLU A 159 -17.74 -5.24 -15.77
C GLU A 159 -16.24 -5.31 -15.53
N MET A 160 -15.68 -4.47 -14.65
CA MET A 160 -14.26 -4.54 -14.28
C MET A 160 -13.89 -5.93 -13.73
N ALA A 161 -14.69 -6.47 -12.81
CA ALA A 161 -14.41 -7.75 -12.16
C ALA A 161 -14.44 -8.94 -13.10
N THR A 162 -15.25 -8.87 -14.15
CA THR A 162 -15.47 -9.96 -15.12
C THR A 162 -14.69 -9.78 -16.42
N SER A 163 -14.04 -8.64 -16.62
CA SER A 163 -13.28 -8.34 -17.83
C SER A 163 -12.12 -9.34 -18.04
N PRO A 164 -11.91 -9.83 -19.27
CA PRO A 164 -10.73 -10.62 -19.61
C PRO A 164 -9.41 -9.81 -19.49
N GLN A 165 -9.51 -8.49 -19.42
CA GLN A 165 -8.38 -7.57 -19.32
C GLN A 165 -8.12 -7.09 -17.87
N LYS A 166 -8.79 -7.68 -16.89
CA LYS A 166 -8.70 -7.24 -15.47
C LYS A 166 -7.29 -7.28 -14.88
N ASN A 167 -6.43 -8.15 -15.41
CA ASN A 167 -5.05 -8.31 -14.94
C ASN A 167 -4.02 -7.49 -15.77
N ILE A 168 -4.48 -6.55 -16.62
CA ILE A 168 -3.58 -5.69 -17.39
C ILE A 168 -3.25 -4.47 -16.53
N ILE A 169 -2.02 -4.45 -16.00
CA ILE A 169 -1.47 -3.34 -15.21
C ILE A 169 -0.98 -2.24 -16.16
N THR A 170 -1.35 -0.99 -15.89
CA THR A 170 -0.95 0.18 -16.69
C THR A 170 0.25 0.92 -16.11
N ARG A 171 0.59 0.69 -14.83
CA ARG A 171 1.79 1.23 -14.18
C ARG A 171 2.46 0.18 -13.33
N ALA A 172 3.76 0.00 -13.55
CA ALA A 172 4.61 -0.86 -12.75
C ALA A 172 6.01 -0.24 -12.62
N MET A 173 6.73 -0.56 -11.58
CA MET A 173 8.14 -0.20 -11.47
C MET A 173 8.95 -1.15 -12.34
N GLN A 174 9.63 -0.61 -13.33
CA GLN A 174 10.48 -1.35 -14.28
C GLN A 174 11.82 -0.63 -14.47
N PRO A 175 12.90 -1.32 -14.83
CA PRO A 175 14.16 -0.68 -15.14
C PRO A 175 14.06 0.18 -16.42
N GLY A 176 14.92 1.18 -16.54
CA GLY A 176 15.01 2.10 -17.66
C GLY A 176 14.37 3.45 -17.35
N LYS A 177 15.03 4.55 -17.76
CA LYS A 177 14.59 5.92 -17.47
C LYS A 177 13.22 6.24 -18.04
N ASP A 178 12.90 5.69 -19.20
CA ASP A 178 11.63 5.93 -19.89
C ASP A 178 10.45 5.17 -19.22
N ASN A 179 10.75 4.25 -18.30
CA ASN A 179 9.76 3.47 -17.57
C ASN A 179 9.45 4.04 -16.18
N ARG A 180 9.99 5.21 -15.83
CA ARG A 180 9.64 5.89 -14.57
C ARG A 180 8.16 6.26 -14.58
N CYS A 181 7.39 5.71 -13.68
CA CYS A 181 5.99 6.06 -13.53
C CYS A 181 5.75 6.84 -12.24
N LYS A 182 4.74 7.71 -12.28
CA LYS A 182 4.35 8.53 -11.15
C LYS A 182 3.54 7.67 -10.15
N PRO A 183 3.93 7.63 -8.87
CA PRO A 183 3.15 6.96 -7.84
C PRO A 183 1.89 7.75 -7.52
N SER A 184 0.87 7.05 -6.99
CA SER A 184 -0.21 7.71 -6.25
C SER A 184 0.19 7.82 -4.78
N VAL A 185 0.19 9.04 -4.26
CA VAL A 185 0.55 9.35 -2.87
C VAL A 185 -0.64 9.97 -2.17
N VAL A 186 -0.94 9.51 -0.96
CA VAL A 186 -2.03 10.03 -0.13
C VAL A 186 -1.54 10.21 1.31
N HIS A 187 -1.84 11.38 1.90
CA HIS A 187 -1.59 11.66 3.31
C HIS A 187 -2.88 11.51 4.10
N ILE A 188 -2.87 10.64 5.12
CA ILE A 188 -4.01 10.37 6.00
C ILE A 188 -3.69 10.93 7.38
N THR A 189 -4.42 11.96 7.78
CA THR A 189 -4.26 12.63 9.08
C THR A 189 -5.35 12.26 10.10
N ASP A 190 -6.54 11.82 9.63
CA ASP A 190 -7.62 11.31 10.51
C ASP A 190 -7.41 9.82 10.82
N LEU A 191 -6.42 9.54 11.67
CA LEU A 191 -6.20 8.22 12.24
C LEU A 191 -6.76 8.17 13.66
N ARG A 192 -7.39 7.03 14.03
CA ARG A 192 -7.97 6.83 15.35
C ARG A 192 -7.55 5.49 15.96
N PRO A 193 -7.46 5.41 17.29
CA PRO A 193 -7.27 4.12 17.95
C PRO A 193 -8.33 3.11 17.49
N GLY A 194 -7.87 1.92 17.13
CA GLY A 194 -8.71 0.85 16.59
C GLY A 194 -8.83 0.84 15.07
N ASP A 195 -8.39 1.86 14.35
CA ASP A 195 -8.30 1.81 12.88
C ASP A 195 -7.31 0.72 12.44
N TYR A 196 -7.54 0.19 11.24
CA TYR A 196 -6.61 -0.73 10.57
C TYR A 196 -6.15 -0.18 9.23
N LEU A 197 -4.86 -0.30 8.98
CA LEU A 197 -4.25 -0.14 7.67
C LEU A 197 -3.94 -1.53 7.14
N TYR A 198 -4.30 -1.80 5.88
CA TYR A 198 -4.09 -3.08 5.24
C TYR A 198 -3.51 -2.86 3.85
N ILE A 199 -2.41 -3.55 3.55
CA ILE A 199 -1.81 -3.60 2.21
C ILE A 199 -1.77 -5.04 1.75
N CYS A 200 -2.05 -5.28 0.47
CA CYS A 200 -2.07 -6.63 -0.07
C CYS A 200 -1.75 -6.67 -1.56
N SER A 201 -1.18 -7.80 -2.03
CA SER A 201 -1.13 -8.16 -3.44
C SER A 201 -2.51 -8.56 -3.96
N ASP A 202 -2.68 -8.60 -5.27
CA ASP A 202 -3.94 -8.93 -5.94
C ASP A 202 -4.39 -10.37 -5.63
N GLY A 203 -3.45 -11.29 -5.40
CA GLY A 203 -3.75 -12.66 -4.99
C GLY A 203 -4.58 -12.77 -3.71
N MET A 204 -4.48 -11.81 -2.77
CA MET A 204 -5.37 -11.76 -1.59
C MET A 204 -6.83 -11.47 -1.96
N LEU A 205 -7.06 -10.86 -3.11
CA LEU A 205 -8.38 -10.38 -3.55
C LEU A 205 -9.19 -11.43 -4.33
N GLU A 206 -8.62 -12.60 -4.63
CA GLU A 206 -9.33 -13.67 -5.35
C GLU A 206 -10.59 -14.14 -4.61
N GLN A 207 -10.57 -14.14 -3.26
CA GLN A 207 -11.65 -14.63 -2.41
C GLN A 207 -12.17 -13.58 -1.41
N MET A 208 -11.54 -12.41 -1.33
CA MET A 208 -11.85 -11.37 -0.34
C MET A 208 -12.26 -10.08 -1.05
N ASP A 209 -13.53 -9.74 -0.96
CA ASP A 209 -14.03 -8.43 -1.39
C ASP A 209 -13.96 -7.38 -0.27
N ASN A 210 -14.30 -6.15 -0.60
CA ASN A 210 -14.27 -5.03 0.34
C ASN A 210 -15.21 -5.20 1.54
N ASP A 211 -16.37 -5.84 1.33
CA ASP A 211 -17.36 -6.04 2.38
C ASP A 211 -16.86 -7.10 3.36
N ALA A 212 -16.29 -8.19 2.88
CA ALA A 212 -15.69 -9.24 3.69
C ALA A 212 -14.50 -8.68 4.52
N LEU A 213 -13.63 -7.87 3.90
CA LEU A 213 -12.53 -7.20 4.60
C LEU A 213 -13.05 -6.25 5.70
N CYS A 214 -14.06 -5.43 5.38
CA CYS A 214 -14.65 -4.51 6.34
C CYS A 214 -15.30 -5.26 7.53
N GLN A 215 -15.99 -6.37 7.27
CA GLN A 215 -16.57 -7.21 8.31
C GLN A 215 -15.48 -7.85 9.19
N LEU A 216 -14.44 -8.42 8.57
CA LEU A 216 -13.33 -9.04 9.28
C LEU A 216 -12.65 -8.04 10.24
N PHE A 217 -12.24 -6.88 9.72
CA PHE A 217 -11.56 -5.89 10.55
C PHE A 217 -12.48 -5.24 11.59
N SER A 218 -13.80 -5.26 11.38
CA SER A 218 -14.79 -4.76 12.35
C SER A 218 -15.21 -5.80 13.40
N SER A 219 -14.75 -7.04 13.29
CA SER A 219 -15.00 -8.08 14.31
C SER A 219 -14.27 -7.76 15.61
N GLN A 220 -14.72 -8.36 16.73
CA GLN A 220 -14.08 -8.24 18.04
C GLN A 220 -12.93 -9.24 18.25
N ASP A 221 -12.58 -9.98 17.20
CA ASP A 221 -11.51 -10.96 17.27
C ASP A 221 -10.14 -10.30 17.46
N SER A 222 -9.20 -11.03 18.04
CA SER A 222 -7.80 -10.58 18.15
C SER A 222 -7.16 -10.44 16.76
N ASP A 223 -6.09 -9.65 16.65
CA ASP A 223 -5.36 -9.47 15.40
C ASP A 223 -4.82 -10.81 14.88
N GLU A 224 -4.34 -11.69 15.76
CA GLU A 224 -3.91 -13.05 15.38
C GLU A 224 -5.07 -13.89 14.83
N ALA A 225 -6.26 -13.80 15.44
CA ALA A 225 -7.44 -14.53 14.96
C ALA A 225 -7.89 -14.00 13.59
N LYS A 226 -7.84 -12.68 13.36
CA LYS A 226 -8.09 -12.06 12.05
C LYS A 226 -7.09 -12.53 10.99
N ARG A 227 -5.80 -12.58 11.35
CA ARG A 227 -4.77 -13.13 10.47
C ARG A 227 -5.08 -14.58 10.07
N GLN A 228 -5.44 -15.40 11.03
CA GLN A 228 -5.78 -16.81 10.77
C GLN A 228 -7.02 -16.96 9.89
N GLN A 229 -8.03 -16.08 10.06
CA GLN A 229 -9.21 -16.07 9.20
C GLN A 229 -8.86 -15.66 7.75
N LEU A 230 -7.96 -14.68 7.57
CA LEU A 230 -7.46 -14.31 6.23
C LEU A 230 -6.72 -15.49 5.57
N ILE A 231 -5.81 -16.15 6.29
CA ILE A 231 -5.08 -17.32 5.78
C ILE A 231 -6.04 -18.44 5.36
N GLU A 232 -7.03 -18.74 6.19
CA GLU A 232 -8.00 -19.80 5.84
C GLU A 232 -8.88 -19.40 4.64
N ALA A 233 -9.30 -18.13 4.54
CA ALA A 233 -10.09 -17.62 3.43
C ALA A 233 -9.32 -17.63 2.09
N THR A 234 -8.00 -17.47 2.13
CA THR A 234 -7.14 -17.39 0.94
C THR A 234 -6.41 -18.68 0.61
N LYS A 235 -6.57 -19.74 1.41
CA LYS A 235 -5.87 -21.03 1.29
C LYS A 235 -5.97 -21.69 -0.08
N GLY A 236 -7.04 -21.40 -0.85
CA GLY A 236 -7.26 -21.93 -2.18
C GLY A 236 -6.82 -21.02 -3.32
N ASN A 237 -6.24 -19.87 -3.02
CA ASN A 237 -5.86 -18.89 -4.01
C ASN A 237 -4.75 -19.43 -4.93
N LYS A 238 -4.81 -19.02 -6.18
CA LYS A 238 -3.91 -19.52 -7.22
C LYS A 238 -2.61 -18.74 -7.25
N ASP A 239 -2.71 -17.43 -7.02
CA ASP A 239 -1.56 -16.55 -7.05
C ASP A 239 -0.80 -16.51 -5.75
N ASN A 240 0.43 -15.98 -5.78
CA ASN A 240 1.10 -15.51 -4.59
C ASN A 240 0.18 -14.52 -3.88
N HIS A 241 0.04 -14.64 -2.58
CA HIS A 241 -0.85 -13.77 -1.83
C HIS A 241 -0.20 -13.32 -0.53
N SER A 242 0.09 -12.05 -0.50
CA SER A 242 0.83 -11.42 0.58
C SER A 242 0.07 -10.21 1.11
N ALA A 243 0.20 -9.97 2.41
CA ALA A 243 -0.42 -8.82 3.05
C ALA A 243 0.29 -8.41 4.33
N TYR A 244 0.15 -7.14 4.67
CA TYR A 244 0.31 -6.63 6.02
C TYR A 244 -0.98 -5.98 6.49
N PHE A 245 -1.35 -6.17 7.75
CA PHE A 245 -2.26 -5.27 8.41
C PHE A 245 -1.71 -4.77 9.75
N VAL A 246 -1.98 -3.50 10.00
CA VAL A 246 -1.45 -2.74 11.12
C VAL A 246 -2.61 -2.07 11.85
N GLY A 247 -2.83 -2.44 13.09
CA GLY A 247 -3.84 -1.80 13.93
C GLY A 247 -3.26 -0.59 14.65
N ILE A 248 -4.01 0.50 14.71
CA ILE A 248 -3.64 1.70 15.47
C ILE A 248 -3.96 1.46 16.95
N ALA A 249 -2.93 1.52 17.81
CA ALA A 249 -3.08 1.38 19.25
C ALA A 249 -3.49 2.71 19.91
N SER A 250 -2.78 3.79 19.56
CA SER A 250 -3.06 5.13 20.07
C SER A 250 -2.62 6.22 19.10
N VAL A 251 -3.28 7.35 19.20
CA VAL A 251 -2.90 8.60 18.52
C VAL A 251 -2.93 9.71 19.57
N SER A 252 -1.83 10.45 19.71
CA SER A 252 -1.75 11.60 20.62
C SER A 252 -1.22 12.83 19.89
N SER A 253 -1.68 14.03 20.30
CA SER A 253 -1.07 15.29 19.89
C SER A 253 0.37 15.34 20.39
N GLY A 254 1.33 15.71 19.54
CA GLY A 254 2.70 15.96 19.96
C GLY A 254 2.75 17.17 20.90
N GLU A 255 3.62 17.13 21.92
CA GLU A 255 3.89 18.32 22.75
C GLU A 255 4.37 19.45 21.83
N GLY A 256 3.58 20.51 21.71
CA GLY A 256 3.87 21.69 20.87
C GLY A 256 2.74 22.14 19.95
N ASP A 257 1.61 21.44 19.89
CA ASP A 257 0.49 21.75 18.99
C ASP A 257 -0.63 22.59 19.66
N GLU A 258 -0.43 23.07 20.90
CA GLU A 258 -1.44 23.85 21.63
C GLU A 258 -1.66 25.28 21.08
N SER A 259 -0.90 25.74 20.10
CA SER A 259 -1.03 27.12 19.58
C SER A 259 -1.91 27.29 18.35
N LEU A 260 -2.58 26.23 17.86
CA LEU A 260 -3.43 26.28 16.64
C LEU A 260 -4.90 25.87 16.87
N LEU A 261 -5.36 25.77 18.12
CA LEU A 261 -6.74 25.34 18.44
C LEU A 261 -7.66 26.46 18.94
N ASP A 262 -7.38 27.73 18.65
CA ASP A 262 -8.33 28.84 18.86
C ASP A 262 -8.81 29.37 17.50
N ASP A 263 -9.71 28.64 16.86
CA ASP A 263 -10.74 29.17 15.96
C ASP A 263 -11.85 28.12 15.76
N GLU A 264 -12.70 27.97 16.79
CA GLU A 264 -14.03 27.39 16.60
C GLU A 264 -14.88 28.39 15.85
N GLN A 265 -15.11 28.15 14.57
CA GLN A 265 -16.43 28.38 13.96
C GLN A 265 -16.51 27.83 12.53
N THR A 266 -17.52 26.94 12.38
CA THR A 266 -18.19 26.58 11.12
C THR A 266 -17.42 25.77 10.09
N SER A 267 -17.72 24.46 9.99
CA SER A 267 -18.43 24.05 8.76
C SER A 267 -18.89 22.59 8.81
N LYS A 268 -20.12 22.42 8.52
CA LYS A 268 -20.72 21.17 8.03
C LYS A 268 -20.14 20.92 6.65
N ASP A 269 -19.21 20.00 6.54
CA ASP A 269 -18.85 19.21 5.36
C ASP A 269 -17.52 18.50 5.65
N ASN A 270 -17.57 17.41 6.42
CA ASN A 270 -16.45 16.49 6.59
C ASN A 270 -16.35 15.57 5.37
N ALA A 271 -15.94 16.10 4.23
CA ALA A 271 -15.26 15.32 3.23
C ALA A 271 -13.85 15.00 3.76
N LEU A 272 -13.48 13.71 3.76
CA LEU A 272 -12.15 13.23 4.12
C LEU A 272 -11.04 14.15 3.59
N ASN A 273 -10.17 14.65 4.47
CA ASN A 273 -8.97 15.38 4.08
C ASN A 273 -7.96 14.43 3.43
N ILE A 274 -8.29 13.94 2.25
CA ILE A 274 -7.40 13.20 1.36
C ILE A 274 -6.90 14.21 0.34
N ARG A 275 -5.67 14.67 0.48
CA ARG A 275 -5.03 15.52 -0.53
C ARG A 275 -4.18 14.63 -1.44
N PRO A 276 -4.51 14.48 -2.73
CA PRO A 276 -3.58 13.92 -3.70
C PRO A 276 -2.43 14.90 -3.91
N VAL A 277 -1.20 14.46 -3.72
CA VAL A 277 0.00 15.31 -3.73
C VAL A 277 0.50 15.62 -5.15
N PHE A 278 -0.01 14.95 -6.15
CA PHE A 278 0.40 15.16 -7.54
C PHE A 278 -0.83 15.33 -8.44
N GLU A 279 -1.41 16.52 -8.45
CA GLU A 279 -2.28 16.93 -9.57
C GLU A 279 -1.43 17.36 -10.75
N ALA A 280 -1.85 16.98 -11.95
CA ALA A 280 -1.17 17.27 -13.19
C ALA A 280 -1.05 18.80 -13.42
N GLU A 281 0.14 19.30 -13.70
CA GLU A 281 0.24 20.53 -14.50
C GLU A 281 -0.31 20.19 -15.89
N GLU A 282 -1.40 20.82 -16.26
CA GLU A 282 -1.88 20.87 -17.64
C GLU A 282 -0.78 21.47 -18.50
N VAL A 283 -0.22 20.65 -19.39
CA VAL A 283 0.62 21.15 -20.47
C VAL A 283 -0.32 21.74 -21.52
N ALA A 284 -0.28 23.06 -21.62
CA ALA A 284 -0.91 23.83 -22.70
C ALA A 284 -0.27 23.53 -24.06
#